data_f44a757795a02f66e5b62ab88ba45435
#
_entry.id   f44a757795a02f66e5b62ab88ba45435
#
_cell.length_a   1.000
_cell.length_b   1.000
_cell.length_c   1.000
_cell.angle_alpha   90.00
_cell.angle_beta   90.00
_cell.angle_gamma   90.00
#
_symmetry.space_group_name_H-M   'P 1'
#
loop_
_entity.id
_entity.type
_entity.pdbx_description
1 polymer ?
#
loop_
_entity_poly.entity_id
_entity_poly.type
_entity_poly.pdbx_seq_one_letter_code
_entity_poly.pdbx_strand_id
1 'polypeptide(L)'
;MENIERELKIVELYKQGITQKQICKECKCSTNTISDVIDKYNIPRRAKRKKNKDLSKFKDYSLPETQYWIGYICADGNIQYDKNNRVYKVSLFSKEEEPINKFVKYFGEDTVSVHRRPTGIIEAYINSKELCEYFIQVYNIVPNKSNILNPSVGFTTNFILGYFDGDGCIRNSSEKQIRYECNITCGSKIFLEKIMNILDKQGIYSILYQHTDCLAYKIRIDRKADSEKFYKWLYKDAVVCLSRKLNNFVALYGNIENSKLGELQEFEGESAAKLKE
;
A
#
# COMPACT_ATOMS: atom_id res chain seq x y z
N MET A 1 32.94 -38.42 13.43
CA MET A 1 33.74 -37.46 12.65
C MET A 1 32.87 -36.50 11.80
N GLU A 2 31.95 -36.98 11.03
CA GLU A 2 31.05 -36.15 10.18
C GLU A 2 30.34 -34.99 10.90
N ASN A 3 29.95 -35.15 12.17
CA ASN A 3 29.18 -34.10 12.88
C ASN A 3 30.05 -32.91 13.29
N ILE A 4 31.33 -33.16 13.65
CA ILE A 4 32.27 -32.09 14.03
C ILE A 4 32.71 -31.29 12.79
N GLU A 5 32.98 -31.94 11.68
CA GLU A 5 33.30 -31.28 10.41
C GLU A 5 32.19 -30.37 9.92
N ARG A 6 30.93 -30.83 10.04
CA ARG A 6 29.77 -30.04 9.73
C ARG A 6 29.61 -28.82 10.63
N GLU A 7 29.81 -28.98 11.96
CA GLU A 7 29.78 -27.86 12.90
C GLU A 7 30.86 -26.81 12.58
N LEU A 8 32.08 -27.25 12.29
CA LEU A 8 33.19 -26.34 11.91
C LEU A 8 32.88 -25.60 10.62
N LYS A 9 32.29 -26.25 9.63
CA LYS A 9 31.83 -25.62 8.40
C LYS A 9 30.74 -24.55 8.66
N ILE A 10 29.78 -24.83 9.55
CA ILE A 10 28.78 -23.84 9.97
C ILE A 10 29.45 -22.61 10.58
N VAL A 11 30.43 -22.81 11.48
CA VAL A 11 31.18 -21.73 12.13
C VAL A 11 31.92 -20.88 11.09
N GLU A 12 32.60 -21.52 10.13
CA GLU A 12 33.34 -20.83 9.09
C GLU A 12 32.42 -19.97 8.21
N LEU A 13 31.38 -20.56 7.65
CA LEU A 13 30.38 -19.85 6.84
C LEU A 13 29.70 -18.70 7.60
N TYR A 14 29.43 -18.93 8.89
CA TYR A 14 28.90 -17.88 9.74
C TYR A 14 29.90 -16.75 9.91
N LYS A 15 31.18 -16.99 10.17
CA LYS A 15 32.25 -15.96 10.27
C LYS A 15 32.43 -15.20 8.96
N GLN A 16 32.31 -15.86 7.80
CA GLN A 16 32.36 -15.24 6.47
C GLN A 16 31.19 -14.33 6.13
N GLY A 17 30.17 -14.25 6.98
CA GLY A 17 29.02 -13.37 6.72
C GLY A 17 27.89 -14.00 5.91
N ILE A 18 27.99 -15.28 5.55
CA ILE A 18 26.95 -16.01 4.80
C ILE A 18 25.63 -16.02 5.60
N THR A 19 24.49 -15.82 4.93
CA THR A 19 23.19 -15.77 5.59
C THR A 19 22.82 -17.12 6.20
N GLN A 20 22.09 -17.13 7.33
CA GLN A 20 21.65 -18.38 7.95
C GLN A 20 20.85 -19.26 6.98
N LYS A 21 20.03 -18.65 6.09
CA LYS A 21 19.28 -19.38 5.06
C LYS A 21 20.20 -20.13 4.08
N GLN A 22 21.30 -19.51 3.68
CA GLN A 22 22.29 -20.15 2.80
C GLN A 22 23.06 -21.24 3.54
N ILE A 23 23.47 -20.99 4.81
CA ILE A 23 24.12 -21.98 5.65
C ILE A 23 23.22 -23.21 5.86
N CYS A 24 21.90 -23.00 6.14
CA CYS A 24 20.93 -24.09 6.25
C CYS A 24 20.89 -24.96 4.98
N LYS A 25 20.89 -24.33 3.80
CA LYS A 25 20.87 -25.03 2.52
C LYS A 25 22.16 -25.81 2.29
N GLU A 26 23.31 -25.20 2.54
CA GLU A 26 24.63 -25.78 2.26
C GLU A 26 24.99 -26.89 3.27
N CYS A 27 24.73 -26.67 4.55
CA CYS A 27 25.02 -27.63 5.62
C CYS A 27 23.84 -28.56 5.92
N LYS A 28 22.73 -28.49 5.18
CA LYS A 28 21.50 -29.29 5.38
C LYS A 28 21.05 -29.30 6.85
N CYS A 29 20.94 -28.13 7.47
CA CYS A 29 20.61 -27.96 8.89
C CYS A 29 19.49 -26.94 9.11
N SER A 30 18.94 -26.93 10.32
CA SER A 30 17.97 -25.92 10.75
C SER A 30 18.67 -24.64 11.26
N THR A 31 17.94 -23.54 11.36
CA THR A 31 18.43 -22.31 12.01
C THR A 31 18.72 -22.52 13.50
N ASN A 32 18.00 -23.42 14.16
CA ASN A 32 18.26 -23.79 15.57
C ASN A 32 19.61 -24.48 15.70
N THR A 33 19.92 -25.43 14.80
CA THR A 33 21.24 -26.07 14.75
C THR A 33 22.37 -25.05 14.60
N ILE A 34 22.18 -24.03 13.75
CA ILE A 34 23.20 -22.97 13.61
C ILE A 34 23.35 -22.19 14.92
N SER A 35 22.23 -21.85 15.60
CA SER A 35 22.28 -21.17 16.89
C SER A 35 23.00 -21.99 17.96
N ASP A 36 22.71 -23.29 18.06
CA ASP A 36 23.32 -24.20 19.03
C ASP A 36 24.83 -24.34 18.78
N VAL A 37 25.24 -24.45 17.50
CA VAL A 37 26.66 -24.52 17.13
C VAL A 37 27.38 -23.21 17.47
N ILE A 38 26.80 -22.05 17.17
CA ILE A 38 27.39 -20.75 17.47
C ILE A 38 27.57 -20.57 18.98
N ASP A 39 26.59 -20.96 19.78
CA ASP A 39 26.65 -20.89 21.24
C ASP A 39 27.68 -21.89 21.80
N LYS A 40 27.73 -23.13 21.27
CA LYS A 40 28.72 -24.16 21.62
C LYS A 40 30.16 -23.70 21.41
N TYR A 41 30.41 -23.02 20.29
CA TYR A 41 31.74 -22.53 19.93
C TYR A 41 32.04 -21.10 20.40
N ASN A 42 31.18 -20.51 21.24
CA ASN A 42 31.26 -19.14 21.76
C ASN A 42 31.51 -18.09 20.67
N ILE A 43 30.87 -18.26 19.50
CA ILE A 43 30.97 -17.29 18.40
C ILE A 43 30.04 -16.10 18.69
N PRO A 44 30.56 -14.85 18.65
CA PRO A 44 29.71 -13.66 18.84
C PRO A 44 28.58 -13.63 17.84
N ARG A 45 27.33 -13.46 18.33
CA ARG A 45 26.19 -13.32 17.46
C ARG A 45 26.32 -12.04 16.66
N ARG A 46 26.10 -12.12 15.35
CA ARG A 46 26.12 -10.95 14.48
C ARG A 46 25.10 -9.95 14.96
N ALA A 47 25.49 -8.68 15.07
CA ALA A 47 24.53 -7.61 15.30
C ALA A 47 23.47 -7.64 14.21
N LYS A 48 22.20 -7.68 14.61
CA LYS A 48 21.10 -7.50 13.64
C LYS A 48 21.34 -6.16 12.95
N ARG A 49 21.56 -6.18 11.63
CA ARG A 49 21.65 -4.96 10.83
C ARG A 49 20.37 -4.19 11.07
N LYS A 50 20.42 -3.13 11.89
CA LYS A 50 19.30 -2.20 11.98
C LYS A 50 19.18 -1.56 10.59
N LYS A 51 18.16 -1.93 9.83
CA LYS A 51 17.81 -1.17 8.63
C LYS A 51 17.51 0.24 9.09
N ASN A 52 18.29 1.20 8.65
CA ASN A 52 17.99 2.62 8.88
C ASN A 52 16.81 2.95 7.99
N LYS A 53 15.60 2.93 8.55
CA LYS A 53 14.37 3.22 7.82
C LYS A 53 14.26 4.71 7.65
N ASP A 54 14.18 5.16 6.43
CA ASP A 54 13.83 6.54 6.15
C ASP A 54 12.30 6.70 6.24
N LEU A 55 11.86 7.42 7.27
CA LEU A 55 10.45 7.68 7.52
C LEU A 55 10.03 9.11 7.10
N SER A 56 10.95 9.89 6.56
CA SER A 56 10.73 11.31 6.23
C SER A 56 9.56 11.49 5.26
N LYS A 57 9.54 10.71 4.18
CA LYS A 57 8.45 10.76 3.19
C LYS A 57 7.08 10.47 3.79
N PHE A 58 6.96 9.54 4.75
CA PHE A 58 5.68 9.27 5.42
C PHE A 58 5.16 10.44 6.24
N LYS A 59 6.04 11.35 6.67
CA LYS A 59 5.71 12.50 7.50
C LYS A 59 5.53 13.78 6.70
N ASP A 60 5.96 13.80 5.46
CA ASP A 60 5.85 14.97 4.58
C ASP A 60 4.57 14.89 3.74
N TYR A 61 3.48 15.39 4.30
CA TYR A 61 2.19 15.45 3.59
C TYR A 61 2.13 16.52 2.48
N SER A 62 3.17 17.34 2.30
CA SER A 62 3.24 18.28 1.18
C SER A 62 3.49 17.58 -0.16
N LEU A 63 4.08 16.37 -0.13
CA LEU A 63 4.40 15.58 -1.32
C LEU A 63 3.14 14.91 -1.90
N PRO A 64 2.81 15.14 -3.18
CA PRO A 64 1.62 14.55 -3.82
C PRO A 64 1.57 13.01 -3.75
N GLU A 65 2.72 12.35 -3.89
CA GLU A 65 2.81 10.89 -3.76
C GLU A 65 2.53 10.41 -2.33
N THR A 66 3.01 11.15 -1.31
CA THR A 66 2.68 10.85 0.10
C THR A 66 1.19 10.99 0.34
N GLN A 67 0.55 12.06 -0.18
CA GLN A 67 -0.91 12.24 -0.09
C GLN A 67 -1.66 11.04 -0.65
N TYR A 68 -1.25 10.56 -1.83
CA TYR A 68 -1.83 9.38 -2.45
C TYR A 68 -1.69 8.15 -1.55
N TRP A 69 -0.50 7.85 -1.06
CA TRP A 69 -0.27 6.67 -0.24
C TRP A 69 -0.96 6.72 1.12
N ILE A 70 -1.08 7.92 1.73
CA ILE A 70 -1.86 8.08 2.95
C ILE A 70 -3.35 7.82 2.67
N GLY A 71 -3.89 8.29 1.54
CA GLY A 71 -5.23 7.96 1.08
C GLY A 71 -5.43 6.46 0.87
N TYR A 72 -4.48 5.80 0.21
CA TYR A 72 -4.52 4.36 -0.02
C TYR A 72 -4.43 3.55 1.28
N ILE A 73 -3.60 3.97 2.25
CA ILE A 73 -3.53 3.37 3.59
C ILE A 73 -4.86 3.57 4.35
N CYS A 74 -5.56 4.67 4.15
CA CYS A 74 -6.89 4.87 4.71
C CYS A 74 -7.91 3.83 4.19
N ALA A 75 -7.79 3.37 2.96
CA ALA A 75 -8.58 2.30 2.36
C ALA A 75 -8.06 0.91 2.80
N ASP A 76 -7.04 0.42 2.14
CA ASP A 76 -6.52 -0.94 2.24
C ASP A 76 -5.38 -1.12 3.26
N GLY A 77 -5.08 -0.10 4.05
CA GLY A 77 -4.03 -0.17 5.05
C GLY A 77 -4.53 -0.56 6.45
N ASN A 78 -3.60 -1.01 7.28
CA ASN A 78 -3.83 -1.29 8.69
C ASN A 78 -2.72 -0.73 9.57
N ILE A 79 -3.10 -0.20 10.73
CA ILE A 79 -2.16 0.19 11.78
C ILE A 79 -2.33 -0.77 12.94
N GLN A 80 -1.27 -1.48 13.26
CA GLN A 80 -1.20 -2.34 14.43
C GLN A 80 -0.35 -1.66 15.49
N TYR A 81 -0.94 -1.38 16.65
CA TYR A 81 -0.28 -0.73 17.77
C TYR A 81 -0.60 -1.49 19.05
N ASP A 82 0.25 -2.44 19.38
CA ASP A 82 0.12 -3.30 20.57
C ASP A 82 1.33 -3.10 21.48
N LYS A 83 1.11 -2.43 22.61
CA LYS A 83 2.14 -2.16 23.61
C LYS A 83 2.55 -3.42 24.38
N ASN A 84 1.63 -4.32 24.63
CA ASN A 84 1.86 -5.52 25.45
C ASN A 84 2.77 -6.49 24.70
N ASN A 85 2.47 -6.72 23.42
CA ASN A 85 3.26 -7.60 22.55
C ASN A 85 4.38 -6.87 21.79
N ARG A 86 4.54 -5.57 21.99
CA ARG A 86 5.52 -4.70 21.31
C ARG A 86 5.43 -4.80 19.78
N VAL A 87 4.20 -4.90 19.26
CA VAL A 87 3.94 -4.95 17.82
C VAL A 87 3.51 -3.56 17.35
N TYR A 88 4.32 -2.95 16.49
CA TYR A 88 4.09 -1.62 15.94
C TYR A 88 4.31 -1.70 14.43
N LYS A 89 3.21 -1.70 13.67
CA LYS A 89 3.29 -1.97 12.24
C LYS A 89 2.27 -1.12 11.47
N VAL A 90 2.71 -0.46 10.41
CA VAL A 90 1.86 0.13 9.38
C VAL A 90 1.94 -0.79 8.17
N SER A 91 0.81 -1.28 7.68
CA SER A 91 0.73 -2.24 6.59
C SER A 91 -0.20 -1.75 5.49
N LEU A 92 0.10 -2.16 4.27
CA LEU A 92 -0.74 -2.07 3.09
C LEU A 92 -0.96 -3.49 2.55
N PHE A 93 -2.19 -3.82 2.19
CA PHE A 93 -2.54 -5.13 1.67
C PHE A 93 -3.07 -5.02 0.24
N SER A 94 -2.69 -5.98 -0.60
CA SER A 94 -3.24 -6.12 -1.96
C SER A 94 -3.16 -7.56 -2.43
N LYS A 95 -4.03 -7.93 -3.38
CA LYS A 95 -3.89 -9.14 -4.18
C LYS A 95 -3.09 -8.90 -5.47
N GLU A 96 -2.90 -7.64 -5.83
CA GLU A 96 -2.19 -7.20 -7.02
C GLU A 96 -0.77 -6.76 -6.65
N GLU A 97 0.20 -7.07 -7.50
CA GLU A 97 1.60 -6.66 -7.31
C GLU A 97 1.81 -5.16 -7.55
N GLU A 98 1.03 -4.55 -8.44
CA GLU A 98 1.21 -3.16 -8.86
C GLU A 98 1.25 -2.17 -7.69
N PRO A 99 0.22 -2.08 -6.81
CA PRO A 99 0.26 -1.13 -5.70
C PRO A 99 1.40 -1.41 -4.72
N ILE A 100 1.75 -2.68 -4.50
CA ILE A 100 2.86 -3.06 -3.62
C ILE A 100 4.20 -2.59 -4.19
N ASN A 101 4.45 -2.82 -5.47
CA ASN A 101 5.69 -2.44 -6.13
C ASN A 101 5.85 -0.91 -6.19
N LYS A 102 4.77 -0.18 -6.51
CA LYS A 102 4.75 1.29 -6.49
C LYS A 102 5.01 1.86 -5.08
N PHE A 103 4.40 1.26 -4.05
CA PHE A 103 4.60 1.64 -2.66
C PHE A 103 6.06 1.42 -2.21
N VAL A 104 6.63 0.26 -2.51
CA VAL A 104 8.03 -0.07 -2.19
C VAL A 104 8.99 0.85 -2.94
N LYS A 105 8.73 1.10 -4.24
CA LYS A 105 9.55 2.01 -5.06
C LYS A 105 9.58 3.42 -4.46
N TYR A 106 8.45 3.94 -3.99
CA TYR A 106 8.37 5.28 -3.42
C TYR A 106 9.04 5.41 -2.06
N PHE A 107 8.75 4.49 -1.12
CA PHE A 107 9.26 4.55 0.25
C PHE A 107 10.62 3.85 0.45
N GLY A 108 11.08 3.08 -0.52
CA GLY A 108 12.37 2.40 -0.51
C GLY A 108 12.34 0.98 0.06
N GLU A 109 13.10 0.08 -0.57
CA GLU A 109 13.21 -1.34 -0.18
C GLU A 109 13.83 -1.55 1.21
N ASP A 110 14.66 -0.61 1.66
CA ASP A 110 15.24 -0.66 3.01
C ASP A 110 14.24 -0.27 4.10
N THR A 111 13.22 0.51 3.77
CA THR A 111 12.18 0.97 4.67
C THR A 111 11.00 0.00 4.73
N VAL A 112 10.53 -0.46 3.56
CA VAL A 112 9.36 -1.34 3.42
C VAL A 112 9.81 -2.79 3.35
N SER A 113 9.10 -3.65 4.07
CA SER A 113 9.24 -5.11 3.97
C SER A 113 8.02 -5.69 3.27
N VAL A 114 8.22 -6.72 2.44
CA VAL A 114 7.12 -7.37 1.71
C VAL A 114 6.99 -8.82 2.16
N HIS A 115 5.77 -9.24 2.42
CA HIS A 115 5.43 -10.63 2.75
C HIS A 115 4.27 -11.11 1.86
N ARG A 116 4.48 -12.25 1.19
CA ARG A 116 3.47 -12.89 0.36
C ARG A 116 2.85 -14.05 1.14
N ARG A 117 1.54 -13.96 1.38
CA ARG A 117 0.80 -14.99 2.10
C ARG A 117 0.40 -16.13 1.16
N PRO A 118 0.26 -17.37 1.65
CA PRO A 118 -0.23 -18.49 0.83
C PRO A 118 -1.62 -18.26 0.22
N THR A 119 -2.41 -17.35 0.81
CA THR A 119 -3.75 -16.94 0.33
C THR A 119 -3.71 -16.02 -0.91
N GLY A 120 -2.52 -15.69 -1.43
CA GLY A 120 -2.35 -14.74 -2.53
C GLY A 120 -2.39 -13.28 -2.12
N ILE A 121 -2.56 -12.98 -0.81
CA ILE A 121 -2.50 -11.60 -0.31
C ILE A 121 -1.03 -11.21 -0.13
N ILE A 122 -0.67 -10.05 -0.61
CA ILE A 122 0.64 -9.44 -0.45
C ILE A 122 0.51 -8.33 0.60
N GLU A 123 1.40 -8.34 1.57
CA GLU A 123 1.51 -7.33 2.62
C GLU A 123 2.82 -6.56 2.46
N ALA A 124 2.74 -5.25 2.20
CA ALA A 124 3.87 -4.33 2.35
C ALA A 124 3.75 -3.66 3.71
N TYR A 125 4.83 -3.67 4.52
CA TYR A 125 4.74 -3.17 5.88
C TYR A 125 6.01 -2.53 6.39
N ILE A 126 5.84 -1.64 7.36
CA ILE A 126 6.91 -0.97 8.09
C ILE A 126 6.73 -1.23 9.58
N ASN A 127 7.69 -1.92 10.22
CA ASN A 127 7.72 -2.07 11.67
C ASN A 127 8.39 -0.84 12.29
N SER A 128 7.61 0.09 12.82
CA SER A 128 8.10 1.30 13.46
C SER A 128 7.08 1.83 14.47
N LYS A 129 7.49 1.92 15.74
CA LYS A 129 6.67 2.53 16.79
C LYS A 129 6.45 4.02 16.49
N GLU A 130 7.50 4.73 16.13
CA GLU A 130 7.49 6.13 15.76
C GLU A 130 6.49 6.44 14.64
N LEU A 131 6.51 5.62 13.57
CA LEU A 131 5.58 5.79 12.45
C LEU A 131 4.12 5.53 12.86
N CYS A 132 3.87 4.48 13.64
CA CYS A 132 2.52 4.21 14.14
C CYS A 132 2.01 5.37 15.01
N GLU A 133 2.85 5.90 15.93
CA GLU A 133 2.51 7.03 16.76
C GLU A 133 2.22 8.28 15.91
N TYR A 134 3.01 8.51 14.87
CA TYR A 134 2.80 9.62 13.95
C TYR A 134 1.44 9.50 13.21
N PHE A 135 1.11 8.32 12.69
CA PHE A 135 -0.18 8.08 12.05
C PHE A 135 -1.35 8.31 13.00
N ILE A 136 -1.23 7.85 14.25
CA ILE A 136 -2.28 8.01 15.27
C ILE A 136 -2.42 9.47 15.72
N GLN A 137 -1.31 10.12 16.08
CA GLN A 137 -1.34 11.42 16.75
C GLN A 137 -1.44 12.59 15.77
N VAL A 138 -0.79 12.50 14.61
CA VAL A 138 -0.73 13.59 13.63
C VAL A 138 -1.78 13.42 12.55
N TYR A 139 -1.87 12.24 11.96
CA TYR A 139 -2.84 11.99 10.88
C TYR A 139 -4.22 11.57 11.37
N ASN A 140 -4.37 11.25 12.66
CA ASN A 140 -5.60 10.68 13.23
C ASN A 140 -6.08 9.44 12.48
N ILE A 141 -5.14 8.60 12.07
CA ILE A 141 -5.41 7.30 11.45
C ILE A 141 -5.10 6.24 12.50
N VAL A 142 -6.14 5.68 13.10
CA VAL A 142 -6.04 4.80 14.28
C VAL A 142 -6.21 3.32 13.91
N PRO A 143 -5.80 2.38 14.75
CA PRO A 143 -6.17 0.97 14.60
C PRO A 143 -7.69 0.78 14.50
N ASN A 144 -8.12 -0.22 13.73
CA ASN A 144 -9.56 -0.54 13.51
C ASN A 144 -10.38 0.64 12.96
N LYS A 145 -9.77 1.43 12.09
CA LYS A 145 -10.29 2.71 11.58
C LYS A 145 -11.60 2.66 10.79
N SER A 146 -12.00 1.49 10.29
CA SER A 146 -13.02 1.36 9.24
C SER A 146 -14.30 2.17 9.48
N ASN A 147 -14.86 2.13 10.72
CA ASN A 147 -16.09 2.83 11.04
C ASN A 147 -15.90 4.24 11.63
N ILE A 148 -14.67 4.58 11.98
CA ILE A 148 -14.33 5.83 12.67
C ILE A 148 -13.31 6.67 11.91
N LEU A 149 -13.03 6.31 10.65
CA LEU A 149 -12.04 6.99 9.82
C LEU A 149 -12.36 8.48 9.70
N ASN A 150 -11.47 9.31 10.19
CA ASN A 150 -11.61 10.77 10.13
C ASN A 150 -10.21 11.43 10.19
N PRO A 151 -9.40 11.27 9.12
CA PRO A 151 -8.04 11.79 9.11
C PRO A 151 -7.98 13.30 9.32
N SER A 152 -6.95 13.74 10.06
CA SER A 152 -6.64 15.16 10.30
C SER A 152 -5.70 15.74 9.24
N VAL A 153 -5.92 15.38 7.96
CA VAL A 153 -5.15 15.87 6.81
C VAL A 153 -6.07 16.52 5.80
N GLY A 154 -5.51 17.38 4.95
CA GLY A 154 -6.26 17.96 3.83
C GLY A 154 -6.64 16.86 2.82
N PHE A 155 -7.91 16.81 2.43
CA PHE A 155 -8.37 15.88 1.40
C PHE A 155 -8.05 16.45 0.01
N THR A 156 -6.81 16.31 -0.39
CA THR A 156 -6.34 16.70 -1.73
C THR A 156 -6.83 15.71 -2.78
N THR A 157 -6.72 16.08 -4.05
CA THR A 157 -7.05 15.19 -5.18
C THR A 157 -6.25 13.89 -5.11
N ASN A 158 -4.93 13.97 -4.83
CA ASN A 158 -4.09 12.78 -4.68
C ASN A 158 -4.50 11.90 -3.50
N PHE A 159 -4.88 12.48 -2.35
CA PHE A 159 -5.40 11.72 -1.23
C PHE A 159 -6.70 10.98 -1.60
N ILE A 160 -7.63 11.67 -2.25
CA ILE A 160 -8.91 11.07 -2.68
C ILE A 160 -8.67 10.00 -3.75
N LEU A 161 -7.72 10.22 -4.68
CA LEU A 161 -7.33 9.21 -5.66
C LEU A 161 -6.75 7.95 -5.00
N GLY A 162 -5.86 8.11 -4.03
CA GLY A 162 -5.31 6.99 -3.28
C GLY A 162 -6.39 6.19 -2.57
N TYR A 163 -7.33 6.87 -1.89
CA TYR A 163 -8.47 6.21 -1.27
C TYR A 163 -9.38 5.52 -2.30
N PHE A 164 -9.66 6.18 -3.42
CA PHE A 164 -10.46 5.62 -4.51
C PHE A 164 -9.80 4.39 -5.14
N ASP A 165 -8.49 4.38 -5.28
CA ASP A 165 -7.75 3.23 -5.80
C ASP A 165 -7.82 2.00 -4.86
N GLY A 166 -7.93 2.18 -3.56
CA GLY A 166 -8.25 1.11 -2.61
C GLY A 166 -9.74 0.75 -2.66
N ASP A 167 -10.60 1.57 -2.05
CA ASP A 167 -12.02 1.29 -1.76
C ASP A 167 -13.01 1.85 -2.79
N GLY A 168 -12.55 2.47 -3.88
CA GLY A 168 -13.41 2.91 -4.97
C GLY A 168 -13.71 1.80 -5.97
N CYS A 169 -14.82 1.95 -6.68
CA CYS A 169 -15.24 1.03 -7.73
C CYS A 169 -15.75 1.81 -8.94
N ILE A 170 -15.36 1.33 -10.12
CA ILE A 170 -15.93 1.74 -11.40
C ILE A 170 -16.67 0.52 -11.92
N ARG A 171 -17.98 0.63 -12.13
CA ARG A 171 -18.73 -0.48 -12.71
C ARG A 171 -18.37 -0.66 -14.18
N ASN A 172 -17.89 -1.84 -14.51
CA ASN A 172 -17.64 -2.20 -15.90
C ASN A 172 -18.94 -2.23 -16.69
N SER A 173 -18.94 -1.57 -17.82
CA SER A 173 -19.97 -1.69 -18.84
C SER A 173 -19.86 -3.08 -19.48
N SER A 174 -20.98 -3.78 -19.62
CA SER A 174 -21.06 -4.92 -20.53
C SER A 174 -21.33 -4.40 -21.94
N GLU A 175 -21.03 -5.19 -22.98
CA GLU A 175 -21.35 -4.85 -24.38
C GLU A 175 -22.84 -4.49 -24.58
N LYS A 176 -23.70 -5.00 -23.70
CA LYS A 176 -25.16 -4.77 -23.74
C LYS A 176 -25.62 -3.52 -22.95
N GLN A 177 -24.80 -3.01 -22.03
CA GLN A 177 -25.20 -1.88 -21.18
C GLN A 177 -24.01 -1.11 -20.67
N ILE A 178 -23.81 0.13 -21.17
CA ILE A 178 -22.79 1.06 -20.67
C ILE A 178 -23.30 1.64 -19.35
N ARG A 179 -22.48 1.52 -18.30
CA ARG A 179 -22.73 2.12 -16.99
C ARG A 179 -21.63 3.12 -16.68
N TYR A 180 -22.03 4.28 -16.22
CA TYR A 180 -21.10 5.37 -15.86
C TYR A 180 -20.95 5.50 -14.34
N GLU A 181 -21.27 4.46 -13.60
CA GLU A 181 -21.35 4.49 -12.14
C GLU A 181 -19.96 4.31 -11.51
N CYS A 182 -19.59 5.30 -10.70
CA CYS A 182 -18.45 5.25 -9.80
C CYS A 182 -18.93 5.27 -8.36
N ASN A 183 -18.27 4.51 -7.49
CA ASN A 183 -18.63 4.42 -6.08
C ASN A 183 -17.39 4.58 -5.20
N ILE A 184 -17.55 5.21 -4.03
CA ILE A 184 -16.59 5.26 -2.95
C ILE A 184 -17.27 4.70 -1.71
N THR A 185 -16.70 3.67 -1.08
CA THR A 185 -17.30 3.00 0.08
C THR A 185 -16.45 3.24 1.32
N CYS A 186 -17.08 3.48 2.48
CA CYS A 186 -16.43 3.60 3.78
C CYS A 186 -17.39 3.26 4.91
N GLY A 187 -16.91 2.69 6.01
CA GLY A 187 -17.70 2.55 7.23
C GLY A 187 -17.93 3.89 7.95
N SER A 188 -17.11 4.90 7.74
CA SER A 188 -17.23 6.22 8.34
C SER A 188 -18.05 7.16 7.46
N LYS A 189 -19.24 7.55 7.94
CA LYS A 189 -20.10 8.53 7.28
C LYS A 189 -19.42 9.90 7.17
N ILE A 190 -18.82 10.36 8.25
CA ILE A 190 -18.12 11.67 8.34
C ILE A 190 -17.01 11.77 7.30
N PHE A 191 -16.27 10.70 7.08
CA PHE A 191 -15.24 10.66 6.06
C PHE A 191 -15.82 10.88 4.65
N LEU A 192 -16.90 10.17 4.31
CA LEU A 192 -17.53 10.31 3.01
C LEU A 192 -18.23 11.67 2.85
N GLU A 193 -18.82 12.23 3.92
CA GLU A 193 -19.41 13.59 3.88
C GLU A 193 -18.35 14.65 3.54
N LYS A 194 -17.12 14.52 4.05
CA LYS A 194 -16.01 15.39 3.66
C LYS A 194 -15.67 15.27 2.17
N ILE A 195 -15.62 14.04 1.64
CA ILE A 195 -15.38 13.82 0.20
C ILE A 195 -16.54 14.42 -0.61
N MET A 196 -17.78 14.15 -0.25
CA MET A 196 -18.95 14.66 -0.95
C MET A 196 -18.97 16.20 -1.02
N ASN A 197 -18.64 16.88 0.09
CA ASN A 197 -18.52 18.33 0.12
C ASN A 197 -17.45 18.87 -0.84
N ILE A 198 -16.39 18.10 -1.10
CA ILE A 198 -15.36 18.47 -2.08
C ILE A 198 -15.88 18.25 -3.49
N LEU A 199 -16.56 17.14 -3.76
CA LEU A 199 -17.17 16.86 -5.05
C LEU A 199 -18.20 17.93 -5.42
N ASP A 200 -19.05 18.35 -4.48
CA ASP A 200 -20.03 19.42 -4.67
C ASP A 200 -19.36 20.74 -5.08
N LYS A 201 -18.25 21.10 -4.43
CA LYS A 201 -17.44 22.31 -4.82
C LYS A 201 -16.86 22.21 -6.22
N GLN A 202 -16.65 21.00 -6.74
CA GLN A 202 -16.21 20.77 -8.13
C GLN A 202 -17.40 20.69 -9.12
N GLY A 203 -18.62 20.86 -8.63
CA GLY A 203 -19.83 20.72 -9.45
C GLY A 203 -20.05 19.27 -9.92
N ILE A 204 -19.64 18.29 -9.12
CA ILE A 204 -19.83 16.86 -9.36
C ILE A 204 -20.98 16.39 -8.47
N TYR A 205 -22.11 16.09 -9.08
CA TYR A 205 -23.26 15.58 -8.33
C TYR A 205 -23.01 14.14 -7.87
N SER A 206 -23.25 13.90 -6.58
CA SER A 206 -23.10 12.58 -5.97
C SER A 206 -24.19 12.34 -4.91
N ILE A 207 -24.45 11.08 -4.62
CA ILE A 207 -25.44 10.65 -3.63
C ILE A 207 -24.75 9.85 -2.55
N LEU A 208 -24.91 10.26 -1.28
CA LEU A 208 -24.46 9.51 -0.12
C LEU A 208 -25.65 8.71 0.46
N TYR A 209 -25.45 7.41 0.61
CA TYR A 209 -26.45 6.53 1.23
C TYR A 209 -25.79 5.43 2.05
N GLN A 210 -26.54 4.84 2.98
CA GLN A 210 -26.10 3.66 3.73
C GLN A 210 -26.43 2.41 2.93
N HIS A 211 -25.48 1.48 2.88
CA HIS A 211 -25.73 0.19 2.24
C HIS A 211 -26.70 -0.65 3.08
N THR A 212 -27.67 -1.30 2.43
CA THR A 212 -28.73 -2.06 3.13
C THR A 212 -28.20 -3.31 3.83
N ASP A 213 -27.16 -3.93 3.27
CA ASP A 213 -26.66 -5.25 3.70
C ASP A 213 -25.45 -5.16 4.64
N CYS A 214 -24.94 -3.97 4.91
CA CYS A 214 -23.80 -3.75 5.81
C CYS A 214 -23.84 -2.35 6.44
N LEU A 215 -23.05 -2.15 7.50
CA LEU A 215 -22.94 -0.85 8.19
C LEU A 215 -22.09 0.19 7.43
N ALA A 216 -21.80 -0.05 6.15
CA ALA A 216 -21.00 0.86 5.34
C ALA A 216 -21.87 1.91 4.64
N TYR A 217 -21.28 3.06 4.41
CA TYR A 217 -21.83 4.14 3.58
C TYR A 217 -21.17 4.13 2.21
N LYS A 218 -21.86 4.68 1.22
CA LYS A 218 -21.40 4.74 -0.15
C LYS A 218 -21.74 6.09 -0.79
N ILE A 219 -20.74 6.72 -1.41
CA ILE A 219 -20.95 7.78 -2.39
C ILE A 219 -21.16 7.11 -3.75
N ARG A 220 -22.20 7.50 -4.47
CA ARG A 220 -22.47 7.07 -5.85
C ARG A 220 -22.49 8.27 -6.78
N ILE A 221 -21.77 8.17 -7.89
CA ILE A 221 -21.74 9.09 -9.01
C ILE A 221 -22.19 8.28 -10.21
N ASP A 222 -23.39 8.50 -10.74
CA ASP A 222 -24.04 7.64 -11.76
C ASP A 222 -24.45 8.39 -13.04
N ARG A 223 -24.41 9.72 -13.04
CA ARG A 223 -24.66 10.50 -14.26
C ARG A 223 -23.39 10.55 -15.10
N LYS A 224 -23.51 10.30 -16.41
CA LYS A 224 -22.36 10.31 -17.33
C LYS A 224 -21.52 11.56 -17.19
N ALA A 225 -22.13 12.75 -17.21
CA ALA A 225 -21.42 14.02 -17.13
C ALA A 225 -20.68 14.19 -15.78
N ASP A 226 -21.26 13.76 -14.66
CA ASP A 226 -20.62 13.86 -13.35
C ASP A 226 -19.48 12.84 -13.20
N SER A 227 -19.67 11.62 -13.70
CA SER A 227 -18.62 10.61 -13.71
C SER A 227 -17.42 11.02 -14.60
N GLU A 228 -17.69 11.64 -15.75
CA GLU A 228 -16.63 12.21 -16.62
C GLU A 228 -15.90 13.37 -15.94
N LYS A 229 -16.64 14.29 -15.28
CA LYS A 229 -16.02 15.37 -14.49
C LYS A 229 -15.17 14.82 -13.35
N PHE A 230 -15.70 13.79 -12.64
CA PHE A 230 -14.97 13.12 -11.56
C PHE A 230 -13.66 12.52 -12.06
N TYR A 231 -13.70 11.79 -13.18
CA TYR A 231 -12.49 11.24 -13.82
C TYR A 231 -11.46 12.35 -14.14
N LYS A 232 -11.89 13.38 -14.90
CA LYS A 232 -11.00 14.47 -15.30
C LYS A 232 -10.41 15.21 -14.11
N TRP A 233 -11.21 15.48 -13.07
CA TRP A 233 -10.76 16.14 -11.86
C TRP A 233 -9.80 15.26 -11.06
N LEU A 234 -10.13 13.97 -10.89
CA LEU A 234 -9.38 13.06 -10.02
C LEU A 234 -7.98 12.77 -10.59
N TYR A 235 -7.86 12.63 -11.90
CA TYR A 235 -6.62 12.22 -12.55
C TYR A 235 -5.82 13.37 -13.19
N LYS A 236 -6.31 14.61 -13.20
CA LYS A 236 -5.66 15.76 -13.84
C LYS A 236 -4.20 15.96 -13.43
N ASP A 237 -3.94 15.92 -12.13
CA ASP A 237 -2.62 16.16 -11.54
C ASP A 237 -2.10 14.91 -10.81
N ALA A 238 -2.57 13.73 -11.21
CA ALA A 238 -2.18 12.48 -10.59
C ALA A 238 -0.70 12.17 -10.85
N VAL A 239 0.03 11.85 -9.80
CA VAL A 239 1.45 11.44 -9.85
C VAL A 239 1.61 9.93 -9.67
N VAL A 240 0.62 9.28 -9.07
CA VAL A 240 0.51 7.83 -8.90
C VAL A 240 -0.97 7.44 -9.06
N CYS A 241 -1.24 6.33 -9.70
CA CYS A 241 -2.57 5.72 -9.76
C CYS A 241 -2.48 4.22 -10.01
N LEU A 242 -3.58 3.50 -9.89
CA LEU A 242 -3.67 2.10 -10.33
C LEU A 242 -4.08 2.03 -11.79
N SER A 243 -3.25 1.37 -12.61
CA SER A 243 -3.45 1.22 -14.05
C SER A 243 -4.82 0.62 -14.38
N ARG A 244 -5.28 -0.37 -13.61
CA ARG A 244 -6.58 -1.01 -13.83
C ARG A 244 -7.75 -0.03 -13.74
N LYS A 245 -7.75 0.86 -12.75
CA LYS A 245 -8.85 1.83 -12.56
C LYS A 245 -8.78 2.96 -13.58
N LEU A 246 -7.58 3.45 -13.88
CA LEU A 246 -7.37 4.42 -14.94
C LEU A 246 -7.86 3.88 -16.29
N ASN A 247 -7.49 2.66 -16.65
CA ASN A 247 -7.90 2.03 -17.91
C ASN A 247 -9.42 1.88 -18.05
N ASN A 248 -10.13 1.62 -16.95
CA ASN A 248 -11.60 1.60 -16.97
C ASN A 248 -12.19 2.98 -17.30
N PHE A 249 -11.63 4.07 -16.78
CA PHE A 249 -12.05 5.42 -17.13
C PHE A 249 -11.67 5.78 -18.56
N VAL A 250 -10.45 5.44 -18.99
CA VAL A 250 -9.99 5.68 -20.38
C VAL A 250 -10.90 4.96 -21.37
N ALA A 251 -11.32 3.75 -21.09
CA ALA A 251 -12.27 3.01 -21.92
C ALA A 251 -13.64 3.68 -22.03
N LEU A 252 -14.07 4.41 -21.00
CA LEU A 252 -15.35 5.12 -20.98
C LEU A 252 -15.30 6.51 -21.62
N TYR A 253 -14.20 7.23 -21.45
CA TYR A 253 -14.12 8.68 -21.71
C TYR A 253 -12.93 9.11 -22.58
N GLY A 254 -12.03 8.20 -22.92
CA GLY A 254 -10.78 8.52 -23.61
C GLY A 254 -9.70 9.07 -22.64
N ASN A 255 -8.54 9.39 -23.22
CA ASN A 255 -7.42 9.96 -22.47
C ASN A 255 -7.70 11.41 -22.06
N ILE A 256 -7.13 11.82 -20.92
CA ILE A 256 -7.14 13.22 -20.49
C ILE A 256 -6.05 13.96 -21.27
N GLU A 257 -6.43 14.94 -22.08
CA GLU A 257 -5.48 15.81 -22.78
C GLU A 257 -4.64 16.59 -21.75
N ASN A 258 -3.32 16.68 -22.00
CA ASN A 258 -2.35 17.40 -21.16
C ASN A 258 -2.19 16.86 -19.70
N SER A 259 -2.51 15.59 -19.45
CA SER A 259 -2.21 14.98 -18.16
C SER A 259 -0.78 14.43 -18.13
N LYS A 260 -0.10 14.56 -16.98
CA LYS A 260 1.21 13.90 -16.72
C LYS A 260 1.14 12.37 -16.79
N LEU A 261 -0.05 11.81 -16.93
CA LEU A 261 -0.33 10.39 -17.00
C LEU A 261 0.21 9.72 -18.28
N GLY A 262 0.36 10.46 -19.40
CA GLY A 262 1.00 9.94 -20.61
C GLY A 262 2.43 9.47 -20.35
N GLU A 263 3.18 10.24 -19.58
CA GLU A 263 4.55 9.89 -19.18
C GLU A 263 4.61 8.67 -18.25
N LEU A 264 3.58 8.47 -17.42
CA LEU A 264 3.50 7.32 -16.51
C LEU A 264 3.17 6.00 -17.23
N GLN A 265 2.42 6.04 -18.33
CA GLN A 265 2.08 4.86 -19.13
C GLN A 265 3.24 4.39 -20.00
N GLU A 266 4.06 5.30 -20.54
CA GLU A 266 5.26 4.95 -21.33
C GLU A 266 6.34 4.30 -20.47
N PHE A 267 6.52 4.74 -19.22
CA PHE A 267 7.47 4.13 -18.27
C PHE A 267 7.12 2.67 -17.87
N GLU A 268 5.84 2.32 -17.84
CA GLU A 268 5.40 0.96 -17.52
C GLU A 268 5.58 0.01 -18.71
N GLY A 269 5.45 0.48 -19.94
CA GLY A 269 5.69 -0.27 -21.17
C GLY A 269 7.16 -0.71 -21.32
N GLU A 270 8.10 0.15 -20.99
CA GLU A 270 9.54 -0.16 -21.06
C GLU A 270 10.02 -1.10 -19.94
N SER A 271 9.46 -1.01 -18.72
CA SER A 271 9.79 -1.91 -17.62
C SER A 271 9.27 -3.33 -17.85
N ALA A 272 8.11 -3.49 -18.47
CA ALA A 272 7.53 -4.79 -18.79
C ALA A 272 8.26 -5.50 -19.94
N ALA A 273 8.89 -4.75 -20.85
CA ALA A 273 9.70 -5.29 -21.95
C ALA A 273 11.05 -5.81 -21.46
N LYS A 274 11.69 -5.13 -20.48
CA LYS A 274 12.99 -5.52 -19.91
C LYS A 274 12.94 -6.73 -18.94
N LEU A 275 11.75 -7.16 -18.52
CA LEU A 275 11.58 -8.36 -17.68
C LEU A 275 11.29 -9.62 -18.49
N LYS A 276 11.20 -9.51 -19.83
CA LYS A 276 10.97 -10.64 -20.77
C LYS A 276 12.20 -11.00 -21.60
N GLU A 277 13.30 -10.28 -21.45
CA GLU A 277 14.64 -10.65 -21.92
C GLU A 277 15.49 -11.22 -20.75
#